data_675b315ccd46ed28207398b122255b2f
#
_entry.id   675b315ccd46ed28207398b122255b2f
#
_cell.length_a   1.000
_cell.length_b   1.000
_cell.length_c   1.000
_cell.angle_alpha   90.00
_cell.angle_beta   90.00
_cell.angle_gamma   90.00
#
_symmetry.space_group_name_H-M   'P 1'
#
loop_
_entity.id
_entity.type
_entity.pdbx_description
1 polymer ?
#
loop_
_entity_poly.entity_id
_entity_poly.type
_entity_poly.pdbx_seq_one_letter_code
_entity_poly.pdbx_strand_id
1 'polypeptide(L)'
;MNGNVLLDTTIVVAHFRRDAALTTKLQQAGALYLPLTALGELYYGAYRSQNQAKALAQVHEFFKAVVVLHPGEATADCYGQIKTELAQAGTPIPQNDLWIAALAKEYQLPLAARDDHFKCVQGLNVLNW
;
A
#
# COMPACT_ATOMS: atom_id res chain seq x y z
N MET A 1 9.16 4.76 -19.20
CA MET A 1 8.29 4.33 -18.12
C MET A 1 8.96 3.28 -17.28
N ASN A 2 9.00 3.49 -16.01
CA ASN A 2 9.77 2.64 -15.12
C ASN A 2 8.95 1.52 -14.45
N GLY A 3 7.62 1.59 -14.51
CA GLY A 3 6.79 0.58 -13.88
C GLY A 3 6.86 0.53 -12.35
N ASN A 4 7.34 1.59 -11.73
CA ASN A 4 7.40 1.67 -10.26
C ASN A 4 5.98 1.75 -9.70
N VAL A 5 5.73 1.08 -8.57
CA VAL A 5 4.40 0.99 -8.01
C VAL A 5 4.46 0.97 -6.48
N LEU A 6 3.51 1.63 -5.85
CA LEU A 6 3.27 1.58 -4.42
C LEU A 6 2.25 0.48 -4.13
N LEU A 7 2.52 -0.34 -3.15
CA LEU A 7 1.69 -1.52 -2.84
C LEU A 7 0.83 -1.26 -1.60
N ASP A 8 -0.48 -1.50 -1.72
CA ASP A 8 -1.35 -1.59 -0.55
C ASP A 8 -1.17 -2.94 0.14
N THR A 9 -1.54 -3.00 1.41
CA THR A 9 -1.46 -4.23 2.22
C THR A 9 -2.19 -5.40 1.56
N THR A 10 -3.34 -5.15 0.94
CA THR A 10 -4.16 -6.20 0.29
C THR A 10 -3.39 -6.93 -0.80
N ILE A 11 -2.51 -6.23 -1.51
CA ILE A 11 -1.70 -6.81 -2.57
C ILE A 11 -0.65 -7.76 -1.97
N VAL A 12 0.01 -7.34 -0.91
CA VAL A 12 1.04 -8.16 -0.26
C VAL A 12 0.43 -9.42 0.36
N VAL A 13 -0.73 -9.27 1.01
CA VAL A 13 -1.45 -10.40 1.59
C VAL A 13 -1.84 -11.41 0.50
N ALA A 14 -2.33 -10.94 -0.65
CA ALA A 14 -2.66 -11.82 -1.77
C ALA A 14 -1.42 -12.56 -2.30
N HIS A 15 -0.29 -11.87 -2.37
CA HIS A 15 0.99 -12.49 -2.75
C HIS A 15 1.39 -13.59 -1.75
N PHE A 16 1.26 -13.32 -0.45
CA PHE A 16 1.56 -14.33 0.57
C PHE A 16 0.64 -15.54 0.49
N ARG A 17 -0.58 -15.36 -0.02
CA ARG A 17 -1.55 -16.45 -0.25
C ARG A 17 -1.34 -17.14 -1.60
N ARG A 18 -0.23 -16.86 -2.28
CA ARG A 18 0.19 -17.50 -3.52
C ARG A 18 -0.76 -17.24 -4.71
N ASP A 19 -1.25 -16.01 -4.82
CA ASP A 19 -1.96 -15.57 -6.01
C ASP A 19 -0.95 -15.45 -7.17
N ALA A 20 -0.96 -16.44 -8.06
CA ALA A 20 0.05 -16.55 -9.12
C ALA A 20 0.02 -15.38 -10.10
N ALA A 21 -1.18 -14.92 -10.47
CA ALA A 21 -1.30 -13.80 -11.40
C ALA A 21 -0.71 -12.53 -10.81
N LEU A 22 -0.94 -12.31 -9.53
CA LEU A 22 -0.39 -11.15 -8.81
C LEU A 22 1.12 -11.26 -8.69
N THR A 23 1.64 -12.43 -8.35
CA THR A 23 3.09 -12.63 -8.23
C THR A 23 3.78 -12.30 -9.56
N THR A 24 3.18 -12.68 -10.69
CA THR A 24 3.71 -12.33 -12.01
C THR A 24 3.76 -10.82 -12.21
N LYS A 25 2.72 -10.10 -11.81
CA LYS A 25 2.71 -8.61 -11.91
C LYS A 25 3.78 -7.98 -11.06
N LEU A 26 3.99 -8.50 -9.85
CA LEU A 26 5.07 -8.02 -8.97
C LEU A 26 6.44 -8.23 -9.61
N GLN A 27 6.66 -9.39 -10.23
CA GLN A 27 7.93 -9.68 -10.90
C GLN A 27 8.16 -8.81 -12.12
N GLN A 28 7.12 -8.40 -12.81
CA GLN A 28 7.21 -7.55 -14.01
C GLN A 28 7.32 -6.06 -13.69
N ALA A 29 7.01 -5.66 -12.46
CA ALA A 29 7.10 -4.27 -12.06
C ALA A 29 8.56 -3.80 -12.01
N GLY A 30 8.74 -2.48 -12.01
CA GLY A 30 10.02 -1.87 -11.70
C GLY A 30 10.30 -1.93 -10.21
N ALA A 31 10.62 -0.81 -9.58
CA ALA A 31 10.79 -0.79 -8.13
C ALA A 31 9.44 -0.92 -7.43
N LEU A 32 9.41 -1.73 -6.39
CA LEU A 32 8.25 -1.90 -5.51
C LEU A 32 8.44 -1.04 -4.27
N TYR A 33 7.44 -0.21 -3.98
CA TYR A 33 7.43 0.66 -2.80
C TYR A 33 6.33 0.19 -1.85
N LEU A 34 6.61 0.26 -0.56
CA LEU A 34 5.67 -0.16 0.48
C LEU A 34 5.53 0.95 1.51
N PRO A 35 4.30 1.42 1.78
CA PRO A 35 4.09 2.39 2.86
C PRO A 35 4.47 1.79 4.21
N LEU A 36 5.07 2.59 5.08
CA LEU A 36 5.39 2.16 6.45
C LEU A 36 4.14 1.66 7.17
N THR A 37 3.00 2.30 6.96
CA THR A 37 1.72 1.89 7.56
C THR A 37 1.31 0.49 7.10
N ALA A 38 1.54 0.16 5.83
CA ALA A 38 1.27 -1.18 5.30
C ALA A 38 2.22 -2.21 5.93
N LEU A 39 3.50 -1.86 6.08
CA LEU A 39 4.46 -2.73 6.75
C LEU A 39 4.01 -3.03 8.18
N GLY A 40 3.53 -2.02 8.90
CA GLY A 40 2.97 -2.20 10.25
C GLY A 40 1.79 -3.18 10.27
N GLU A 41 0.88 -3.05 9.29
CA GLU A 41 -0.24 -3.98 9.17
C GLU A 41 0.21 -5.41 8.90
N LEU A 42 1.25 -5.58 8.07
CA LEU A 42 1.81 -6.90 7.78
C LEU A 42 2.41 -7.55 9.04
N TYR A 43 3.15 -6.77 9.83
CA TYR A 43 3.69 -7.26 11.10
C TYR A 43 2.59 -7.60 12.08
N TYR A 44 1.56 -6.77 12.18
CA TYR A 44 0.42 -7.06 13.04
C TYR A 44 -0.25 -8.39 12.65
N GLY A 45 -0.47 -8.60 11.36
CA GLY A 45 -1.01 -9.87 10.85
C GLY A 45 -0.11 -11.06 11.19
N ALA A 46 1.21 -10.88 11.07
CA ALA A 46 2.16 -11.95 11.38
C ALA A 46 2.13 -12.31 12.87
N TYR A 47 2.07 -11.32 13.76
CA TYR A 47 2.02 -11.56 15.20
C TYR A 47 0.72 -12.24 15.65
N ARG A 48 -0.36 -12.10 14.87
CA ARG A 48 -1.64 -12.78 15.15
C ARG A 48 -1.73 -14.16 14.48
N SER A 49 -0.75 -14.54 13.68
CA SER A 49 -0.77 -15.82 12.98
C SER A 49 -0.58 -16.99 13.95
N GLN A 50 -1.21 -18.12 13.65
CA GLN A 50 -0.99 -19.36 14.38
C GLN A 50 0.44 -19.86 14.23
N ASN A 51 1.07 -19.64 13.09
CA ASN A 51 2.48 -19.92 12.89
C ASN A 51 3.25 -18.60 12.78
N GLN A 52 3.48 -17.98 13.91
CA GLN A 52 4.07 -16.66 14.02
C GLN A 52 5.47 -16.60 13.40
N ALA A 53 6.31 -17.60 13.69
CA ALA A 53 7.69 -17.63 13.18
C ALA A 53 7.71 -17.64 11.65
N LYS A 54 6.86 -18.44 11.01
CA LYS A 54 6.77 -18.53 9.56
C LYS A 54 6.24 -17.22 8.97
N ALA A 55 5.21 -16.65 9.58
CA ALA A 55 4.61 -15.40 9.10
C ALA A 55 5.58 -14.24 9.20
N LEU A 56 6.32 -14.12 10.30
CA LEU A 56 7.34 -13.10 10.46
C LEU A 56 8.46 -13.26 9.44
N ALA A 57 8.88 -14.48 9.18
CA ALA A 57 9.91 -14.75 8.16
C ALA A 57 9.44 -14.30 6.78
N GLN A 58 8.16 -14.50 6.45
CA GLN A 58 7.58 -14.04 5.20
C GLN A 58 7.65 -12.50 5.08
N VAL A 59 7.30 -11.78 6.12
CA VAL A 59 7.35 -10.31 6.12
C VAL A 59 8.80 -9.84 5.98
N HIS A 60 9.73 -10.43 6.73
CA HIS A 60 11.14 -10.07 6.65
C HIS A 60 11.71 -10.29 5.24
N GLU A 61 11.36 -11.39 4.61
CA GLU A 61 11.83 -11.69 3.27
C GLU A 61 11.26 -10.70 2.25
N PHE A 62 9.99 -10.39 2.35
CA PHE A 62 9.34 -9.41 1.47
C PHE A 62 9.95 -8.02 1.66
N PHE A 63 10.23 -7.63 2.89
CA PHE A 63 10.84 -6.34 3.23
C PHE A 63 12.14 -6.10 2.47
N LYS A 64 12.91 -7.15 2.21
CA LYS A 64 14.18 -7.02 1.46
C LYS A 64 13.97 -6.67 -0.01
N ALA A 65 12.79 -6.94 -0.55
CA ALA A 65 12.49 -6.76 -1.97
C ALA A 65 11.82 -5.41 -2.28
N VAL A 66 11.52 -4.59 -1.27
CA VAL A 66 10.77 -3.35 -1.43
C VAL A 66 11.51 -2.18 -0.82
N VAL A 67 11.15 -0.97 -1.28
CA VAL A 67 11.59 0.28 -0.67
C VAL A 67 10.46 0.78 0.20
N VAL A 68 10.72 0.92 1.50
CA VAL A 68 9.70 1.41 2.44
C VAL A 68 9.67 2.94 2.39
N LEU A 69 8.48 3.50 2.20
CA LEU A 69 8.26 4.95 2.23
C LEU A 69 7.74 5.36 3.60
N HIS A 70 8.39 6.33 4.19
CA HIS A 70 8.05 6.84 5.51
C HIS A 70 7.27 8.15 5.38
N PRO A 71 6.10 8.29 6.03
CA PRO A 71 5.38 9.56 6.04
C PRO A 71 6.22 10.67 6.64
N GLY A 72 6.24 11.81 5.97
CA GLY A 72 6.92 13.01 6.42
C GLY A 72 6.02 14.22 6.36
N GLU A 73 6.61 15.40 6.37
CA GLU A 73 5.85 16.66 6.36
C GLU A 73 5.05 16.82 5.07
N ALA A 74 5.65 16.54 3.92
CA ALA A 74 4.94 16.62 2.64
C ALA A 74 3.81 15.60 2.57
N THR A 75 4.00 14.43 3.16
CA THR A 75 2.92 13.43 3.25
C THR A 75 1.76 13.97 4.08
N ALA A 76 2.06 14.63 5.19
CA ALA A 76 1.03 15.22 6.05
C ALA A 76 0.20 16.28 5.32
N ASP A 77 0.82 17.08 4.47
CA ASP A 77 0.09 18.06 3.64
C ASP A 77 -0.85 17.34 2.67
N CYS A 78 -0.36 16.33 1.97
CA CYS A 78 -1.20 15.52 1.08
C CYS A 78 -2.34 14.86 1.83
N TYR A 79 -2.07 14.33 3.02
CA TYR A 79 -3.09 13.73 3.88
C TYR A 79 -4.21 14.73 4.19
N GLY A 80 -3.85 15.95 4.60
CA GLY A 80 -4.83 16.99 4.92
C GLY A 80 -5.70 17.34 3.71
N GLN A 81 -5.10 17.47 2.54
CA GLN A 81 -5.83 17.78 1.31
C GLN A 81 -6.81 16.65 0.96
N ILE A 82 -6.36 15.41 0.96
CA ILE A 82 -7.19 14.26 0.60
C ILE A 82 -8.33 14.09 1.60
N LYS A 83 -8.03 14.17 2.88
CA LYS A 83 -9.05 14.02 3.92
C LYS A 83 -10.14 15.08 3.80
N THR A 84 -9.75 16.32 3.51
CA THR A 84 -10.70 17.43 3.31
C THR A 84 -11.60 17.16 2.11
N GLU A 85 -11.02 16.76 0.99
CA GLU A 85 -11.79 16.47 -0.22
C GLU A 85 -12.80 15.34 0.00
N LEU A 86 -12.38 14.27 0.67
CA LEU A 86 -13.24 13.13 0.94
C LEU A 86 -14.37 13.50 1.91
N ALA A 87 -14.07 14.30 2.92
CA ALA A 87 -15.08 14.77 3.87
C ALA A 87 -16.13 15.62 3.16
N GLN A 88 -15.72 16.53 2.28
CA GLN A 88 -16.64 17.39 1.50
C GLN A 88 -17.50 16.56 0.54
N ALA A 89 -16.93 15.48 0.00
CA ALA A 89 -17.66 14.59 -0.91
C ALA A 89 -18.55 13.57 -0.18
N GLY A 90 -18.44 13.48 1.16
CA GLY A 90 -19.21 12.52 1.93
C GLY A 90 -18.72 11.09 1.80
N THR A 91 -17.45 10.87 1.40
CA THR A 91 -16.88 9.54 1.17
C THR A 91 -15.62 9.34 2.00
N PRO A 92 -15.70 9.33 3.34
CA PRO A 92 -14.53 9.11 4.18
C PRO A 92 -13.99 7.69 3.97
N ILE A 93 -12.68 7.55 4.15
CA ILE A 93 -12.00 6.25 4.08
C ILE A 93 -11.21 6.00 5.38
N PRO A 94 -10.83 4.74 5.66
CA PRO A 94 -10.07 4.45 6.88
C PRO A 94 -8.75 5.22 6.95
N GLN A 95 -8.31 5.48 8.19
CA GLN A 95 -7.14 6.30 8.49
C GLN A 95 -5.88 5.78 7.81
N ASN A 96 -5.63 4.46 7.86
CA ASN A 96 -4.45 3.89 7.22
C ASN A 96 -4.46 4.09 5.71
N ASP A 97 -5.64 3.98 5.08
CA ASP A 97 -5.78 4.19 3.65
C ASP A 97 -5.50 5.65 3.27
N LEU A 98 -5.87 6.59 4.13
CA LEU A 98 -5.54 8.01 3.92
C LEU A 98 -4.03 8.22 3.85
N TRP A 99 -3.26 7.62 4.74
CA TRP A 99 -1.80 7.74 4.72
C TRP A 99 -1.19 7.09 3.48
N ILE A 100 -1.73 5.96 3.06
CA ILE A 100 -1.26 5.27 1.84
C ILE A 100 -1.55 6.15 0.61
N ALA A 101 -2.77 6.69 0.50
CA ALA A 101 -3.13 7.59 -0.59
C ALA A 101 -2.26 8.85 -0.58
N ALA A 102 -1.96 9.38 0.59
CA ALA A 102 -1.10 10.56 0.74
C ALA A 102 0.31 10.29 0.22
N LEU A 103 0.89 9.14 0.53
CA LEU A 103 2.20 8.75 0.01
C LEU A 103 2.18 8.59 -1.52
N ALA A 104 1.13 7.96 -2.05
CA ALA A 104 0.99 7.81 -3.50
C ALA A 104 0.94 9.16 -4.19
N LYS A 105 0.21 10.12 -3.63
CA LYS A 105 0.11 11.48 -4.17
C LYS A 105 1.44 12.22 -4.08
N GLU A 106 2.09 12.16 -2.93
CA GLU A 106 3.37 12.84 -2.69
C GLU A 106 4.44 12.38 -3.69
N TYR A 107 4.56 11.08 -3.86
CA TYR A 107 5.61 10.49 -4.70
C TYR A 107 5.16 10.28 -6.15
N GLN A 108 3.92 10.63 -6.46
CA GLN A 108 3.35 10.46 -7.82
C GLN A 108 3.51 9.04 -8.33
N LEU A 109 3.22 8.07 -7.44
CA LEU A 109 3.29 6.66 -7.77
C LEU A 109 1.90 6.09 -8.02
N PRO A 110 1.74 5.20 -9.01
CA PRO A 110 0.51 4.42 -9.07
C PRO A 110 0.42 3.50 -7.86
N LEU A 111 -0.79 3.29 -7.38
CA LEU A 111 -1.07 2.45 -6.22
C LEU A 111 -1.74 1.17 -6.66
N ALA A 112 -1.10 0.03 -6.40
CA ALA A 112 -1.72 -1.26 -6.61
C ALA A 112 -2.54 -1.62 -5.37
N ALA A 113 -3.85 -1.82 -5.53
CA ALA A 113 -4.75 -2.09 -4.43
C ALA A 113 -5.96 -2.87 -4.94
N ARG A 114 -6.55 -3.68 -4.07
CA ARG A 114 -7.82 -4.37 -4.33
C ARG A 114 -8.98 -3.78 -3.54
N ASP A 115 -8.68 -2.83 -2.66
CA ASP A 115 -9.68 -2.16 -1.84
C ASP A 115 -10.31 -1.02 -2.62
N ASP A 116 -11.64 -0.95 -2.61
CA ASP A 116 -12.39 0.09 -3.32
C ASP A 116 -12.28 1.48 -2.67
N HIS A 117 -11.77 1.57 -1.45
CA HIS A 117 -11.62 2.86 -0.76
C HIS A 117 -10.84 3.87 -1.59
N PHE A 118 -9.79 3.41 -2.27
CA PHE A 118 -8.90 4.31 -3.02
C PHE A 118 -9.54 4.91 -4.26
N LYS A 119 -10.62 4.33 -4.76
CA LYS A 119 -11.34 4.85 -5.93
C LYS A 119 -11.99 6.21 -5.66
N CYS A 120 -12.23 6.54 -4.40
CA CYS A 120 -12.81 7.82 -4.01
C CYS A 120 -11.80 8.96 -4.05
N VAL A 121 -10.51 8.67 -4.15
CA VAL A 121 -9.44 9.67 -4.11
C VAL A 121 -9.17 10.19 -5.52
N GLN A 122 -9.45 11.47 -5.74
CA GLN A 122 -9.24 12.08 -7.05
C GLN A 122 -7.75 12.19 -7.38
N GLY A 123 -7.42 11.94 -8.65
CA GLY A 123 -6.05 12.07 -9.13
C GLY A 123 -5.14 10.91 -8.78
N LEU A 124 -5.64 9.92 -8.05
CA LEU A 124 -4.88 8.72 -7.70
C LEU A 124 -5.00 7.70 -8.81
N ASN A 125 -3.85 7.24 -9.32
CA ASN A 125 -3.83 6.17 -10.31
C ASN A 125 -3.83 4.83 -9.61
N VAL A 126 -4.99 4.18 -9.52
CA VAL A 126 -5.14 2.89 -8.86
C VAL A 126 -5.01 1.77 -9.88
N LEU A 127 -4.06 0.87 -9.64
CA LEU A 127 -3.88 -0.34 -10.44
C LEU A 127 -4.63 -1.48 -9.76
N ASN A 128 -5.57 -2.04 -10.45
CA ASN A 128 -6.45 -3.06 -9.88
C ASN A 128 -5.84 -4.45 -10.13
N TRP A 129 -4.81 -4.75 -9.39
CA TRP A 129 -4.12 -6.03 -9.48
C TRP A 129 -4.85 -7.12 -8.69
#